data_f3359fa1b1f62d3899f9c179c9969b34
#
_entry.id   f3359fa1b1f62d3899f9c179c9969b34
#
_cell.length_a   1.000
_cell.length_b   1.000
_cell.length_c   1.000
_cell.angle_alpha   90.00
_cell.angle_beta   90.00
_cell.angle_gamma   90.00
#
_symmetry.space_group_name_H-M   'P 1'
#
loop_
_entity.id
_entity.type
_entity.pdbx_description
1 polymer ?
#
loop_
_entity_poly.entity_id
_entity_poly.type
_entity_poly.pdbx_seq_one_letter_code
_entity_poly.pdbx_strand_id
1 'polypeptide(L)'
;MRKWTSRAPASMTISLILRLVVPRTIKEMVLDAGAREVHFRIASPPTAWPCFYGVDTPNREKLLAANMSEEEMRSHLGVDSLKFISLDGLYRAVGESKGRDPKSPRFCDACFSGEYPVAPADMLEQGFVMKTAAE
;
A
#
# COMPACT_ATOMS: atom_id res chain seq x y z
N MET A 1 -5.65 37.91 -19.62
CA MET A 1 -4.79 36.92 -18.91
C MET A 1 -5.07 37.05 -17.42
N ARG A 2 -5.79 36.12 -16.80
CA ARG A 2 -5.98 36.11 -15.34
C ARG A 2 -4.77 35.46 -14.71
N LYS A 3 -4.00 36.21 -13.92
CA LYS A 3 -2.94 35.65 -13.07
C LYS A 3 -3.60 34.72 -12.05
N TRP A 4 -3.32 33.43 -12.17
CA TRP A 4 -3.71 32.42 -11.20
C TRP A 4 -2.75 32.54 -10.01
N THR A 5 -3.14 33.32 -9.00
CA THR A 5 -2.44 33.36 -7.72
C THR A 5 -3.00 32.23 -6.84
N SER A 6 -2.64 31.00 -7.11
CA SER A 6 -2.91 29.94 -6.18
C SER A 6 -1.88 30.03 -5.05
N ARG A 7 -2.28 30.49 -3.87
CA ARG A 7 -1.59 30.08 -2.65
C ARG A 7 -1.75 28.57 -2.57
N ALA A 8 -0.68 27.85 -2.89
CA ALA A 8 -0.63 26.43 -2.65
C ALA A 8 -0.97 26.19 -1.16
N PRO A 9 -1.86 25.24 -0.82
CA PRO A 9 -2.12 24.90 0.56
C PRO A 9 -0.80 24.52 1.22
N ALA A 10 -0.63 24.87 2.49
CA ALA A 10 0.61 24.62 3.23
C ALA A 10 0.92 23.11 3.37
N SER A 11 -0.07 22.26 3.12
CA SER A 11 0.07 20.80 3.07
C SER A 11 -0.69 20.25 1.86
N MET A 12 -0.16 19.21 1.25
CA MET A 12 -0.80 18.48 0.15
C MET A 12 -0.88 17.00 0.47
N THR A 13 -2.08 16.42 0.36
CA THR A 13 -2.31 14.99 0.57
C THR A 13 -2.41 14.30 -0.77
N ILE A 14 -1.62 13.27 -0.97
CA ILE A 14 -1.60 12.47 -2.21
C ILE A 14 -2.07 11.06 -1.89
N SER A 15 -3.12 10.61 -2.61
CA SER A 15 -3.59 9.23 -2.56
C SER A 15 -3.01 8.49 -3.77
N LEU A 16 -2.11 7.53 -3.53
CA LEU A 16 -1.38 6.90 -4.62
C LEU A 16 -1.05 5.44 -4.33
N ILE A 17 -1.24 4.57 -5.34
CA ILE A 17 -0.77 3.18 -5.36
C ILE A 17 0.61 3.17 -6.00
N LEU A 18 1.67 2.64 -5.32
CA LEU A 18 3.01 2.95 -5.78
C LEU A 18 4.10 1.91 -5.69
N ARG A 19 4.86 1.82 -6.78
CA ARG A 19 6.25 1.35 -6.86
C ARG A 19 7.22 2.46 -6.39
N LEU A 20 8.35 2.08 -5.82
CA LEU A 20 9.31 2.89 -5.07
C LEU A 20 9.84 4.18 -5.73
N VAL A 21 9.96 4.22 -7.05
CA VAL A 21 10.58 5.38 -7.75
C VAL A 21 9.61 6.55 -7.84
N VAL A 22 8.36 6.26 -8.09
CA VAL A 22 7.29 7.26 -8.27
C VAL A 22 7.01 8.11 -7.02
N PRO A 23 7.04 7.60 -5.75
CA PRO A 23 6.83 8.45 -4.57
C PRO A 23 7.85 9.55 -4.39
N ARG A 24 9.12 9.24 -4.60
CA ARG A 24 10.19 10.24 -4.47
C ARG A 24 10.03 11.35 -5.50
N THR A 25 9.81 10.99 -6.75
CA THR A 25 9.60 11.95 -7.83
C THR A 25 8.36 12.82 -7.56
N ILE A 26 7.26 12.23 -7.11
CA ILE A 26 6.05 12.99 -6.77
C ILE A 26 6.31 13.93 -5.60
N LYS A 27 7.02 13.49 -4.55
CA LYS A 27 7.41 14.36 -3.45
C LYS A 27 8.20 15.57 -3.95
N GLU A 28 9.22 15.34 -4.77
CA GLU A 28 10.04 16.39 -5.35
C GLU A 28 9.20 17.39 -6.16
N MET A 29 8.35 16.90 -7.06
CA MET A 29 7.44 17.74 -7.85
C MET A 29 6.51 18.59 -6.98
N VAL A 30 6.02 18.05 -5.87
CA VAL A 30 5.12 18.75 -4.95
C VAL A 30 5.88 19.83 -4.17
N LEU A 31 7.09 19.54 -3.72
CA LEU A 31 7.96 20.52 -3.04
C LEU A 31 8.38 21.62 -4.02
N ASP A 32 8.75 21.30 -5.25
CA ASP A 32 9.10 22.27 -6.30
C ASP A 32 7.93 23.16 -6.66
N ALA A 33 6.69 22.65 -6.55
CA ALA A 33 5.47 23.45 -6.68
C ALA A 33 5.17 24.37 -5.48
N GLY A 34 6.03 24.36 -4.45
CA GLY A 34 5.95 25.27 -3.30
C GLY A 34 5.25 24.70 -2.07
N ALA A 35 4.99 23.40 -2.01
CA ALA A 35 4.51 22.79 -0.77
C ALA A 35 5.59 22.82 0.31
N ARG A 36 5.17 23.00 1.58
CA ARG A 36 6.07 22.98 2.73
C ARG A 36 6.17 21.61 3.38
N GLU A 37 5.10 20.84 3.27
CA GLU A 37 4.97 19.50 3.84
C GLU A 37 4.31 18.56 2.83
N VAL A 38 4.69 17.29 2.87
CA VAL A 38 4.16 16.24 2.00
C VAL A 38 3.67 15.07 2.83
N HIS A 39 2.38 14.82 2.79
CA HIS A 39 1.72 13.74 3.51
C HIS A 39 1.18 12.69 2.55
N PHE A 40 1.66 11.46 2.65
CA PHE A 40 1.14 10.36 1.84
C PHE A 40 0.01 9.63 2.57
N ARG A 41 -1.11 9.48 1.86
CA ARG A 41 -2.26 8.67 2.28
C ARG A 41 -2.53 7.65 1.19
N ILE A 42 -2.31 6.38 1.50
CA ILE A 42 -2.37 5.29 0.53
C ILE A 42 -3.68 4.53 0.73
N ALA A 43 -4.49 4.48 -0.34
CA ALA A 43 -5.81 3.86 -0.34
C ALA A 43 -5.73 2.32 -0.51
N SER A 44 -4.64 1.72 -0.11
CA SER A 44 -4.49 0.27 0.01
C SER A 44 -3.74 -0.06 1.30
N PRO A 45 -3.93 -1.25 1.88
CA PRO A 45 -3.06 -1.74 2.94
C PRO A 45 -1.62 -1.92 2.43
N PRO A 46 -0.63 -2.03 3.32
CA PRO A 46 0.74 -2.34 2.93
C PRO A 46 0.80 -3.69 2.19
N THR A 47 1.38 -3.69 0.98
CA THR A 47 1.56 -4.91 0.20
C THR A 47 2.83 -5.61 0.66
N ALA A 48 2.69 -6.62 1.51
CA ALA A 48 3.79 -7.38 2.09
C ALA A 48 4.01 -8.75 1.41
N TRP A 49 3.11 -9.15 0.52
CA TRP A 49 3.13 -10.44 -0.15
C TRP A 49 2.95 -10.29 -1.66
N PRO A 50 3.62 -11.11 -2.48
CA PRO A 50 3.44 -11.08 -3.93
C PRO A 50 2.03 -11.56 -4.32
N CYS A 51 1.57 -11.19 -5.50
CA CYS A 51 0.35 -11.74 -6.07
C CYS A 51 0.69 -12.95 -6.93
N PHE A 52 -0.03 -14.08 -6.73
CA PHE A 52 0.11 -15.28 -7.55
C PHE A 52 -1.09 -15.49 -8.50
N TYR A 53 -2.03 -14.54 -8.52
CA TYR A 53 -3.28 -14.65 -9.25
C TYR A 53 -3.39 -13.68 -10.45
N GLY A 54 -2.23 -13.26 -10.97
CA GLY A 54 -2.18 -12.53 -12.24
C GLY A 54 -1.82 -11.04 -12.15
N VAL A 55 -1.59 -10.49 -10.96
CA VAL A 55 -1.02 -9.15 -10.84
C VAL A 55 0.50 -9.26 -10.79
N ASP A 56 1.19 -8.62 -11.73
CA ASP A 56 2.65 -8.57 -11.73
C ASP A 56 3.16 -7.78 -10.51
N THR A 57 3.63 -8.52 -9.51
CA THR A 57 4.24 -7.97 -8.31
C THR A 57 5.65 -8.52 -8.13
N PRO A 58 6.57 -7.72 -7.61
CA PRO A 58 7.92 -8.21 -7.34
C PRO A 58 7.90 -9.28 -6.25
N ASN A 59 8.96 -10.10 -6.22
CA ASN A 59 9.17 -11.06 -5.14
C ASN A 59 9.13 -10.36 -3.78
N ARG A 60 8.74 -11.08 -2.73
CA ARG A 60 8.54 -10.57 -1.38
C ARG A 60 9.74 -9.77 -0.85
N GLU A 61 10.95 -10.22 -1.14
CA GLU A 61 12.21 -9.56 -0.73
C GLU A 61 12.34 -8.14 -1.29
N LYS A 62 11.66 -7.83 -2.40
CA LYS A 62 11.65 -6.51 -3.05
C LYS A 62 10.46 -5.64 -2.65
N LEU A 63 9.54 -6.17 -1.84
CA LEU A 63 8.40 -5.43 -1.33
C LEU A 63 8.81 -4.64 -0.08
N LEU A 64 8.59 -3.34 -0.09
CA LEU A 64 8.96 -2.48 1.04
C LEU A 64 8.26 -2.91 2.33
N ALA A 65 6.96 -3.15 2.27
CA ALA A 65 6.17 -3.52 3.43
C ALA A 65 6.47 -4.92 3.97
N ALA A 66 7.24 -5.75 3.25
CA ALA A 66 7.77 -7.01 3.75
C ALA A 66 9.04 -6.83 4.58
N ASN A 67 9.75 -5.71 4.40
CA ASN A 67 11.09 -5.48 4.95
C ASN A 67 11.18 -4.27 5.86
N MET A 68 10.18 -3.38 5.84
CA MET A 68 10.19 -2.11 6.57
C MET A 68 8.85 -1.88 7.26
N SER A 69 8.90 -1.32 8.45
CA SER A 69 7.73 -0.75 9.12
C SER A 69 7.23 0.52 8.41
N GLU A 70 6.03 0.97 8.75
CA GLU A 70 5.46 2.21 8.19
C GLU A 70 6.36 3.43 8.46
N GLU A 71 6.97 3.49 9.64
CA GLU A 71 7.86 4.59 10.01
C GLU A 71 9.19 4.55 9.25
N GLU A 72 9.76 3.37 9.04
CA GLU A 72 10.94 3.20 8.21
C GLU A 72 10.65 3.56 6.75
N MET A 73 9.49 3.14 6.21
CA MET A 73 9.05 3.56 4.88
C MET A 73 8.85 5.08 4.79
N ARG A 74 8.25 5.72 5.81
CA ARG A 74 8.11 7.17 5.89
C ARG A 74 9.48 7.86 5.80
N SER A 75 10.42 7.40 6.62
CA SER A 75 11.79 7.94 6.65
C SER A 75 12.53 7.70 5.34
N HIS A 76 12.38 6.51 4.75
CA HIS A 76 12.98 6.16 3.47
C HIS A 76 12.47 7.04 2.31
N LEU A 77 11.18 7.39 2.32
CA LEU A 77 10.56 8.28 1.35
C LEU A 77 10.85 9.76 1.67
N GLY A 78 11.25 10.06 2.90
CA GLY A 78 11.52 11.40 3.38
C GLY A 78 10.29 12.30 3.40
N VAL A 79 9.10 11.75 3.65
CA VAL A 79 7.84 12.49 3.73
C VAL A 79 7.48 12.80 5.18
N ASP A 80 6.68 13.85 5.38
CA ASP A 80 6.31 14.31 6.72
C ASP A 80 5.38 13.33 7.43
N SER A 81 4.49 12.68 6.69
CA SER A 81 3.74 11.53 7.21
C SER A 81 3.37 10.55 6.11
N LEU A 82 3.30 9.28 6.51
CA LEU A 82 2.83 8.17 5.67
C LEU A 82 1.75 7.42 6.43
N LYS A 83 0.62 7.13 5.78
CA LYS A 83 -0.43 6.27 6.32
C LYS A 83 -1.07 5.44 5.23
N PHE A 84 -1.32 4.19 5.56
CA PHE A 84 -2.08 3.25 4.75
C PHE A 84 -3.50 3.10 5.30
N ILE A 85 -4.46 2.77 4.44
CA ILE A 85 -5.74 2.29 4.92
C ILE A 85 -5.54 0.93 5.59
N SER A 86 -6.27 0.65 6.67
CA SER A 86 -6.28 -0.69 7.25
C SER A 86 -7.02 -1.67 6.34
N LEU A 87 -6.76 -2.97 6.48
CA LEU A 87 -7.46 -4.00 5.72
C LEU A 87 -8.98 -3.92 5.97
N ASP A 88 -9.40 -3.77 7.24
CA ASP A 88 -10.81 -3.55 7.57
C ASP A 88 -11.37 -2.24 6.99
N GLY A 89 -10.55 -1.20 6.94
CA GLY A 89 -10.93 0.07 6.31
C GLY A 89 -11.18 -0.10 4.82
N LEU A 90 -10.35 -0.89 4.15
CA LEU A 90 -10.53 -1.22 2.73
C LEU A 90 -11.85 -1.99 2.51
N TYR A 91 -12.12 -3.02 3.32
CA TYR A 91 -13.37 -3.78 3.25
C TYR A 91 -14.60 -2.89 3.47
N ARG A 92 -14.55 -2.01 4.47
CA ARG A 92 -15.62 -1.03 4.70
C ARG A 92 -15.82 -0.07 3.55
N ALA A 93 -14.75 0.36 2.90
CA ALA A 93 -14.82 1.26 1.75
C ALA A 93 -15.51 0.62 0.52
N VAL A 94 -15.46 -0.71 0.40
CA VAL A 94 -16.13 -1.45 -0.68
C VAL A 94 -17.49 -2.02 -0.28
N GLY A 95 -18.03 -1.61 0.87
CA GLY A 95 -19.41 -1.92 1.30
C GLY A 95 -19.54 -2.99 2.38
N GLU A 96 -18.45 -3.58 2.86
CA GLU A 96 -18.46 -4.53 3.96
C GLU A 96 -18.43 -3.80 5.31
N SER A 97 -19.58 -3.40 5.82
CA SER A 97 -19.72 -2.54 7.01
C SER A 97 -19.03 -3.08 8.26
N LYS A 98 -18.93 -4.41 8.39
CA LYS A 98 -18.26 -5.08 9.52
C LYS A 98 -16.74 -5.22 9.35
N GLY A 99 -16.18 -4.84 8.20
CA GLY A 99 -14.79 -5.08 7.85
C GLY A 99 -14.57 -6.47 7.25
N ARG A 100 -13.34 -6.97 7.32
CA ARG A 100 -12.94 -8.30 6.82
C ARG A 100 -13.49 -9.41 7.71
N ASP A 101 -14.11 -10.42 7.11
CA ASP A 101 -14.36 -11.70 7.80
C ASP A 101 -13.13 -12.61 7.60
N PRO A 102 -12.36 -12.93 8.65
CA PRO A 102 -11.16 -13.76 8.52
C PRO A 102 -11.46 -15.20 8.08
N LYS A 103 -12.67 -15.71 8.37
CA LYS A 103 -13.05 -17.09 8.03
C LYS A 103 -13.58 -17.22 6.60
N SER A 104 -14.13 -16.14 6.06
CA SER A 104 -14.71 -16.13 4.73
C SER A 104 -14.52 -14.77 4.07
N PRO A 105 -13.28 -14.40 3.71
CA PRO A 105 -13.02 -13.13 3.07
C PRO A 105 -13.73 -13.07 1.72
N ARG A 106 -14.49 -12.00 1.50
CA ARG A 106 -15.31 -11.84 0.29
C ARG A 106 -14.51 -11.47 -0.94
N PHE A 107 -13.33 -10.91 -0.73
CA PHE A 107 -12.42 -10.48 -1.79
C PHE A 107 -11.05 -11.11 -1.58
N CYS A 108 -10.29 -11.28 -2.66
CA CYS A 108 -8.89 -11.69 -2.55
C CYS A 108 -8.07 -10.54 -1.96
N ASP A 109 -7.48 -10.77 -0.81
CA ASP A 109 -6.63 -9.83 -0.08
C ASP A 109 -5.25 -10.40 0.27
N ALA A 110 -4.88 -11.52 -0.37
CA ALA A 110 -3.69 -12.29 -0.06
C ALA A 110 -2.38 -11.48 -0.11
N CYS A 111 -2.28 -10.49 -1.01
CA CYS A 111 -1.12 -9.62 -1.08
C CYS A 111 -0.96 -8.70 0.14
N PHE A 112 -2.02 -8.52 0.92
CA PHE A 112 -2.01 -7.77 2.18
C PHE A 112 -1.96 -8.67 3.40
N SER A 113 -2.80 -9.73 3.42
CA SER A 113 -2.95 -10.64 4.57
C SER A 113 -1.91 -11.77 4.61
N GLY A 114 -1.42 -12.20 3.44
CA GLY A 114 -0.63 -13.42 3.29
C GLY A 114 -1.46 -14.70 3.25
N GLU A 115 -2.78 -14.60 3.30
CA GLU A 115 -3.73 -15.72 3.30
C GLU A 115 -4.20 -15.99 1.87
N TYR A 116 -3.63 -16.99 1.22
CA TYR A 116 -3.97 -17.35 -0.15
C TYR A 116 -5.08 -18.39 -0.17
N PRO A 117 -6.22 -18.15 -0.89
CA PRO A 117 -7.33 -19.11 -0.97
C PRO A 117 -6.93 -20.46 -1.57
N VAL A 118 -6.01 -20.43 -2.52
CA VAL A 118 -5.43 -21.61 -3.17
C VAL A 118 -3.92 -21.45 -3.19
N ALA A 119 -3.21 -22.46 -2.68
CA ALA A 119 -1.76 -22.48 -2.71
C ALA A 119 -1.26 -22.62 -4.15
N PRO A 120 -0.54 -21.63 -4.71
CA PRO A 120 0.15 -21.82 -5.98
C PRO A 120 1.25 -22.88 -5.83
N ALA A 121 1.37 -23.79 -6.82
CA ALA A 121 2.37 -24.84 -6.80
C ALA A 121 3.80 -24.29 -6.62
N ASP A 122 4.09 -23.17 -7.23
CA ASP A 122 5.38 -22.49 -7.20
C ASP A 122 5.77 -21.97 -5.79
N MET A 123 4.81 -21.75 -4.90
CA MET A 123 5.08 -21.37 -3.51
C MET A 123 5.59 -22.53 -2.66
N LEU A 124 5.09 -23.73 -2.94
CA LEU A 124 5.48 -24.94 -2.20
C LEU A 124 6.95 -25.29 -2.51
N GLU A 125 7.40 -25.04 -3.74
CA GLU A 125 8.79 -25.26 -4.15
C GLU A 125 9.77 -24.24 -3.52
N GLN A 126 9.29 -23.03 -3.18
CA GLN A 126 10.10 -21.96 -2.58
C GLN A 126 10.13 -21.99 -1.05
N GLY A 127 9.59 -23.03 -0.42
CA GLY A 127 9.60 -23.20 1.04
C GLY A 127 8.71 -22.22 1.80
N PHE A 128 7.71 -21.65 1.13
CA PHE A 128 6.77 -20.72 1.76
C PHE A 128 5.82 -21.48 2.69
N VAL A 129 5.92 -21.20 3.99
CA VAL A 129 4.94 -21.70 4.99
C VAL A 129 3.73 -20.77 4.93
N MET A 130 2.62 -21.29 4.38
CA MET A 130 1.35 -20.56 4.33
C MET A 130 0.65 -20.64 5.68
N LYS A 131 0.06 -19.50 6.12
CA LYS A 131 -1.05 -19.56 7.07
C LYS A 131 -2.27 -20.01 6.27
N THR A 132 -2.65 -21.28 6.41
CA THR A 132 -3.93 -21.74 5.88
C THR A 132 -5.06 -21.15 6.72
N ALA A 133 -6.13 -20.67 6.07
CA ALA A 133 -7.32 -20.10 6.72
C ALA A 133 -8.17 -21.15 7.47
N ALA A 134 -7.58 -22.30 7.82
CA ALA A 134 -8.23 -23.43 8.48
C ALA A 134 -7.39 -23.93 9.66
N GLU A 135 -7.32 -23.10 10.71
CA GLU A 135 -7.11 -23.55 12.10
C GLU A 135 -7.73 -22.54 13.06
#